data_a6f301f22393a746dd06b372f18513fc
#
_entry.id   a6f301f22393a746dd06b372f18513fc
#
_cell.length_a   1.000
_cell.length_b   1.000
_cell.length_c   1.000
_cell.angle_alpha   90.00
_cell.angle_beta   90.00
_cell.angle_gamma   90.00
#
_symmetry.space_group_name_H-M   'P 1'
#
loop_
_entity.id
_entity.type
_entity.pdbx_description
1 polymer ?
#
loop_
_entity_poly.entity_id
_entity_poly.type
_entity_poly.pdbx_seq_one_letter_code
_entity_poly.pdbx_strand_id
1 'polypeptide(L)' 'MDLGTIRLVSNPYERQKDYWFKSADRNKLNSIPDAADGDTALEVDTGDLYGYLCGEWVKLGG' A
#
# COMPACT_ATOMS: atom_id res chain seq x y z
N MET A 1 0.28 -13.47 9.71
CA MET A 1 -0.45 -12.63 8.75
C MET A 1 0.24 -12.68 7.40
N ASP A 2 -0.49 -13.01 6.36
CA ASP A 2 0.07 -13.13 5.01
C ASP A 2 -0.26 -11.88 4.20
N LEU A 3 0.78 -11.15 3.81
CA LEU A 3 0.64 -9.96 2.97
C LEU A 3 0.94 -10.26 1.48
N GLY A 4 1.21 -11.52 1.14
CA GLY A 4 1.47 -11.90 -0.24
C GLY A 4 2.66 -11.15 -0.83
N THR A 5 2.43 -10.42 -1.93
CA THR A 5 3.49 -9.68 -2.61
C THR A 5 3.71 -8.28 -2.03
N ILE A 6 2.90 -7.85 -1.06
CA ILE A 6 3.02 -6.51 -0.48
C ILE A 6 4.36 -6.36 0.23
N ARG A 7 5.13 -5.32 -0.14
CA ARG A 7 6.45 -5.06 0.43
C ARG A 7 6.60 -3.57 0.73
N LEU A 8 7.21 -3.27 1.88
CA LEU A 8 7.56 -1.89 2.23
C LEU A 8 8.82 -1.51 1.46
N VAL A 9 8.74 -0.43 0.68
CA VAL A 9 9.84 0.00 -0.20
C VAL A 9 10.37 1.38 0.13
N SER A 10 9.76 2.09 1.09
CA SER A 10 10.20 3.42 1.46
C SER A 10 11.44 3.39 2.36
N ASN A 11 12.11 4.54 2.43
CA ASN A 11 13.22 4.74 3.36
C ASN A 11 12.70 4.64 4.80
N PRO A 12 13.35 3.84 5.69
CA PRO A 12 12.88 3.70 7.07
C PRO A 12 12.92 4.99 7.88
N TYR A 13 13.63 6.01 7.42
CA TYR A 13 13.70 7.31 8.10
C TYR A 13 12.59 8.27 7.67
N GLU A 14 11.80 7.91 6.67
CA GLU A 14 10.67 8.71 6.24
C GLU A 14 9.43 8.40 7.07
N ARG A 15 8.60 9.42 7.32
CA ARG A 15 7.36 9.22 8.06
C ARG A 15 6.32 8.51 7.23
N GLN A 16 6.28 8.83 5.93
CA GLN A 16 5.36 8.20 4.99
C GLN A 16 5.92 6.85 4.57
N LYS A 17 5.10 5.83 4.63
CA LYS A 17 5.47 4.50 4.16
C LYS A 17 4.92 4.29 2.75
N ASP A 18 5.74 3.73 1.88
CA ASP A 18 5.34 3.37 0.53
C ASP A 18 5.43 1.86 0.39
N TYR A 19 4.40 1.27 -0.21
CA TYR A 19 4.34 -0.17 -0.43
C TYR A 19 4.21 -0.47 -1.91
N TRP A 20 4.73 -1.61 -2.33
CA TRP A 20 4.52 -2.16 -3.66
C TRP A 20 3.83 -3.51 -3.53
N PHE A 21 2.94 -3.82 -4.46
CA PHE A 21 2.20 -5.09 -4.44
C PHE A 21 1.72 -5.42 -5.84
N LYS A 22 1.24 -6.67 -6.01
CA LYS A 22 0.62 -7.10 -7.27
C LYS A 22 -0.89 -7.15 -7.10
N SER A 23 -1.63 -6.98 -8.21
CA SER A 23 -3.10 -6.90 -8.21
C SER A 23 -3.77 -8.10 -7.55
N ALA A 24 -3.15 -9.29 -7.63
CA ALA A 24 -3.67 -10.49 -6.97
C ALA A 24 -3.79 -10.33 -5.46
N ASP A 25 -3.03 -9.43 -4.86
CA ASP A 25 -3.00 -9.20 -3.41
C ASP A 25 -3.66 -7.88 -3.02
N ARG A 26 -4.43 -7.26 -3.92
CA ARG A 26 -5.08 -5.98 -3.65
C ARG A 26 -5.94 -6.03 -2.39
N ASN A 27 -6.67 -7.10 -2.18
CA ASN A 27 -7.54 -7.24 -1.01
C ASN A 27 -6.76 -7.39 0.29
N LYS A 28 -5.47 -7.64 0.22
CA LYS A 28 -4.61 -7.78 1.40
C LYS A 28 -4.11 -6.43 1.93
N LEU A 29 -4.33 -5.34 1.19
CA LEU A 29 -3.96 -4.00 1.66
C LEU A 29 -4.57 -3.71 3.03
N ASN A 30 -5.79 -4.16 3.28
CA ASN A 30 -6.46 -3.95 4.56
C ASN A 30 -5.83 -4.72 5.72
N SER A 31 -4.93 -5.64 5.42
CA SER A 31 -4.22 -6.43 6.43
C SER A 31 -2.91 -5.81 6.87
N ILE A 32 -2.50 -4.69 6.27
CA ILE A 32 -1.28 -3.99 6.67
C ILE A 32 -1.49 -3.40 8.07
N PRO A 33 -0.73 -3.85 9.09
CA PRO A 33 -1.04 -3.46 10.49
C PRO A 33 -0.65 -2.04 10.84
N ASP A 34 0.35 -1.47 10.15
CA ASP A 34 0.92 -0.18 10.53
C ASP A 34 0.57 0.94 9.55
N ALA A 35 -0.48 0.75 8.75
CA ALA A 35 -0.89 1.77 7.79
C ALA A 35 -1.37 3.03 8.53
N ALA A 36 -0.93 4.19 8.06
CA ALA A 36 -1.28 5.48 8.63
C ALA A 36 -1.67 6.44 7.51
N ASP A 37 -2.43 7.47 7.85
CA ASP A 37 -2.87 8.47 6.87
C ASP A 37 -1.66 9.02 6.10
N GLY A 38 -1.77 9.06 4.78
CA GLY A 38 -0.71 9.53 3.91
C GLY A 38 0.19 8.42 3.36
N ASP A 39 0.08 7.20 3.85
CA ASP A 39 0.82 6.07 3.28
C ASP A 39 0.27 5.75 1.89
N THR A 40 1.14 5.24 1.01
CA THR A 40 0.76 4.90 -0.36
C THR A 40 1.11 3.46 -0.69
N ALA A 41 0.42 2.92 -1.69
CA ALA A 41 0.69 1.58 -2.20
C ALA A 41 0.59 1.59 -3.72
N LEU A 42 1.62 1.13 -4.40
CA LEU A 42 1.66 1.05 -5.86
C LEU A 42 1.40 -0.39 -6.30
N GLU A 43 0.41 -0.57 -7.15
CA GLU A 43 0.10 -1.86 -7.79
C GLU A 43 0.99 -1.98 -9.02
N VAL A 44 2.12 -2.70 -8.88
CA VAL A 44 3.22 -2.63 -9.84
C VAL A 44 2.92 -3.27 -11.20
N ASP A 45 1.97 -4.21 -11.25
CA ASP A 45 1.61 -4.87 -12.50
C ASP A 45 0.54 -4.12 -13.30
N THR A 46 -0.15 -3.16 -12.70
CA THR A 46 -1.18 -2.36 -13.37
C THR A 46 -0.85 -0.87 -13.41
N GLY A 47 0.01 -0.41 -12.51
CA GLY A 47 0.34 1.01 -12.38
C GLY A 47 -0.64 1.81 -11.55
N ASP A 48 -1.61 1.16 -10.90
CA ASP A 48 -2.57 1.86 -10.05
C ASP A 48 -1.94 2.27 -8.73
N LEU A 49 -2.27 3.48 -8.27
CA LEU A 49 -1.77 4.01 -7.00
C LEU A 49 -2.90 4.14 -6.00
N TYR A 50 -2.64 3.70 -4.78
CA TYR A 50 -3.59 3.79 -3.67
C TYR A 50 -3.01 4.64 -2.55
N GLY A 51 -3.87 5.35 -1.84
CA GLY A 51 -3.50 6.11 -0.64
C GLY A 51 -4.32 5.67 0.55
N TYR A 52 -3.75 5.76 1.73
CA TYR A 52 -4.42 5.39 2.97
C TYR A 52 -4.94 6.64 3.68
N LEU A 53 -6.24 6.65 3.99
CA LEU A 53 -6.86 7.76 4.70
C LEU A 53 -8.07 7.26 5.48
N CYS A 54 -8.17 7.69 6.73
CA CYS A 54 -9.32 7.40 7.60
C CYS A 54 -9.66 5.91 7.68
N GLY A 55 -8.63 5.08 7.78
CA GLY A 55 -8.81 3.66 7.97
C GLY A 55 -9.06 2.86 6.70
N GLU A 56 -8.88 3.46 5.53
CA GLU A 56 -9.12 2.73 4.29
C GLU A 56 -8.14 3.10 3.19
N TRP A 57 -7.94 2.16 2.27
CA TRP A 57 -7.13 2.38 1.07
C TRP A 57 -8.03 2.85 -0.07
N VAL A 58 -7.69 3.98 -0.67
CA VAL A 58 -8.46 4.61 -1.74
C VAL A 58 -7.62 4.68 -2.99
N LYS A 59 -8.19 4.33 -4.14
CA LYS A 59 -7.49 4.42 -5.42
C LYS A 59 -7.33 5.89 -5.80
N LEU A 60 -6.08 6.33 -5.97
CA LEU A 60 -5.74 7.71 -6.30
C LEU A 60 -5.54 7.93 -7.79
N GLY A 61 -5.10 6.92 -8.52
CA GLY A 61 -4.83 7.06 -9.93
C GLY A 61 -4.36 5.76 -10.55
N GLY A 62 -4.07 5.82 -11.83
CA GLY A 62 -3.58 4.66 -12.55
C GLY A 62 -4.16 4.56 -13.94
#